data_2a1f5cc8922a090f61d4160a0603a01a
#
_entry.id   2a1f5cc8922a090f61d4160a0603a01a
#
_cell.length_a   1.000
_cell.length_b   1.000
_cell.length_c   1.000
_cell.angle_alpha   90.00
_cell.angle_beta   90.00
_cell.angle_gamma   90.00
#
_symmetry.space_group_name_H-M   'P 1'
#
loop_
_entity.id
_entity.type
_entity.pdbx_description
1 polymer ?
#
loop_
_entity_poly.entity_id
_entity_poly.type
_entity_poly.pdbx_seq_one_letter_code
_entity_poly.pdbx_strand_id
1 'polypeptide(L)' 'MSHSEWQVVDGALHKKFEFRNFAEAFAFMTKVAAVAEQQNHHPDWSNSWNSVEISLFSHDKGAITQRDHDLANAIDELLA' A
#
# COMPACT_ATOMS: atom_id res chain seq x y z
N MET A 1 -12.38 4.24 -8.11
CA MET A 1 -11.05 4.37 -8.66
C MET A 1 -10.35 3.04 -8.68
N SER A 2 -9.87 2.67 -9.78
CA SER A 2 -9.27 1.37 -9.90
C SER A 2 -7.87 1.37 -9.31
N HIS A 3 -7.40 0.19 -8.96
CA HIS A 3 -6.02 0.08 -8.52
C HIS A 3 -5.07 -0.11 -9.68
N SER A 4 -5.47 0.34 -10.89
CA SER A 4 -4.63 0.23 -12.07
C SER A 4 -3.37 1.07 -11.97
N GLU A 5 -3.31 2.01 -11.01
CA GLU A 5 -2.10 2.80 -10.80
C GLU A 5 -1.01 2.03 -10.05
N TRP A 6 -1.35 0.89 -9.52
CA TRP A 6 -0.34 0.02 -8.95
C TRP A 6 0.46 -0.60 -10.09
N GLN A 7 1.77 -0.52 -10.01
CA GLN A 7 2.65 -1.03 -11.03
C GLN A 7 3.47 -2.18 -10.47
N VAL A 8 3.90 -3.08 -11.35
CA VAL A 8 4.79 -4.17 -10.92
C VAL A 8 6.22 -3.66 -11.03
N VAL A 9 6.90 -3.55 -9.89
CA VAL A 9 8.27 -3.10 -9.81
C VAL A 9 9.05 -4.14 -9.02
N ASP A 10 10.06 -4.73 -9.63
CA ASP A 10 10.89 -5.77 -9.00
C ASP A 10 10.03 -6.89 -8.43
N GLY A 11 8.96 -7.24 -9.15
CA GLY A 11 8.12 -8.36 -8.75
C GLY A 11 7.09 -8.06 -7.67
N ALA A 12 6.93 -6.80 -7.27
CA ALA A 12 5.95 -6.40 -6.27
C ALA A 12 5.01 -5.36 -6.83
N LEU A 13 3.80 -5.28 -6.29
CA LEU A 13 2.91 -4.17 -6.60
C LEU A 13 3.43 -2.94 -5.90
N HIS A 14 3.58 -1.85 -6.63
CA HIS A 14 4.18 -0.63 -6.11
C HIS A 14 3.32 0.58 -6.47
N LYS A 15 3.14 1.48 -5.51
CA LYS A 15 2.43 2.73 -5.75
C LYS A 15 2.96 3.79 -4.80
N LYS A 16 3.09 5.02 -5.32
CA LYS A 16 3.50 6.16 -4.53
C LYS A 16 2.31 7.07 -4.31
N PHE A 17 2.15 7.53 -3.07
CA PHE A 17 1.07 8.43 -2.68
C PHE A 17 1.69 9.73 -2.19
N GLU A 18 1.08 10.86 -2.58
CA GLU A 18 1.54 12.17 -2.12
C GLU A 18 0.41 12.90 -1.45
N PHE A 19 0.72 13.57 -0.37
CA PHE A 19 -0.24 14.28 0.45
C PHE A 19 0.17 15.73 0.60
N ARG A 20 -0.65 16.50 1.29
CA ARG A 20 -0.40 17.92 1.45
C ARG A 20 0.74 18.18 2.43
N ASN A 21 0.88 17.33 3.43
CA ASN A 21 1.89 17.49 4.47
C ASN A 21 2.15 16.16 5.16
N PHE A 22 3.07 16.16 6.11
CA PHE A 22 3.44 14.95 6.84
C PHE A 22 2.28 14.40 7.66
N ALA A 23 1.50 15.28 8.28
CA ALA A 23 0.41 14.82 9.14
C ALA A 23 -0.61 14.01 8.33
N GLU A 24 -0.92 14.46 7.11
CA GLU A 24 -1.83 13.72 6.26
C GLU A 24 -1.23 12.39 5.80
N ALA A 25 0.05 12.41 5.46
CA ALA A 25 0.73 11.19 5.05
C ALA A 25 0.72 10.16 6.17
N PHE A 26 1.03 10.58 7.39
CA PHE A 26 1.08 9.66 8.51
C PHE A 26 -0.31 9.17 8.92
N ALA A 27 -1.33 10.04 8.81
CA ALA A 27 -2.70 9.61 9.04
C ALA A 27 -3.12 8.50 8.06
N PHE A 28 -2.72 8.65 6.80
CA PHE A 28 -2.96 7.62 5.80
C PHE A 28 -2.26 6.32 6.18
N MET A 29 -0.99 6.41 6.59
CA MET A 29 -0.24 5.22 6.99
C MET A 29 -0.89 4.50 8.17
N THR A 30 -1.44 5.26 9.11
CA THR A 30 -2.15 4.68 10.25
C THR A 30 -3.35 3.87 9.78
N LYS A 31 -4.10 4.39 8.81
CA LYS A 31 -5.25 3.66 8.27
C LYS A 31 -4.81 2.42 7.51
N VAL A 32 -3.72 2.52 6.74
CA VAL A 32 -3.19 1.36 6.02
C VAL A 32 -2.76 0.29 7.02
N ALA A 33 -2.14 0.69 8.12
CA ALA A 33 -1.72 -0.26 9.13
C ALA A 33 -2.91 -1.06 9.68
N ALA A 34 -4.03 -0.39 9.93
CA ALA A 34 -5.22 -1.06 10.44
C ALA A 34 -5.76 -2.08 9.44
N VAL A 35 -5.80 -1.72 8.17
CA VAL A 35 -6.28 -2.62 7.11
C VAL A 35 -5.34 -3.81 6.96
N ALA A 36 -4.02 -3.55 7.00
CA ALA A 36 -3.02 -4.61 6.87
C ALA A 36 -3.17 -5.62 8.00
N GLU A 37 -3.42 -5.15 9.22
CA GLU A 37 -3.65 -6.05 10.34
C GLU A 37 -4.91 -6.87 10.17
N GLN A 38 -5.98 -6.25 9.65
CA GLN A 38 -7.23 -6.97 9.40
C GLN A 38 -7.03 -8.11 8.40
N GLN A 39 -6.24 -7.86 7.37
CA GLN A 39 -6.00 -8.85 6.33
C GLN A 39 -4.83 -9.78 6.66
N ASN A 40 -4.14 -9.52 7.75
CA ASN A 40 -2.97 -10.27 8.15
C ASN A 40 -1.95 -10.34 7.01
N HIS A 41 -1.76 -9.21 6.33
CA HIS A 41 -0.83 -9.10 5.21
C HIS A 41 -0.26 -7.69 5.25
N HIS A 42 1.05 -7.58 5.40
CA HIS A 42 1.68 -6.30 5.74
C HIS A 42 2.49 -5.77 4.56
N PRO A 43 2.44 -4.45 4.34
CA PRO A 43 3.19 -3.85 3.23
C PRO A 43 4.65 -3.64 3.59
N ASP A 44 5.47 -3.55 2.55
CA ASP A 44 6.79 -2.95 2.67
C ASP A 44 6.61 -1.50 2.25
N TRP A 45 6.99 -0.56 3.09
CA TRP A 45 6.71 0.82 2.80
C TRP A 45 7.75 1.77 3.36
N SER A 46 7.74 3.00 2.82
CA SER A 46 8.60 4.05 3.33
C SER A 46 7.83 5.37 3.27
N ASN A 47 8.25 6.30 4.09
CA ASN A 47 7.65 7.62 4.15
C ASN A 47 8.77 8.66 4.12
N SER A 48 8.61 9.67 3.28
CA SER A 48 9.50 10.80 3.23
C SER A 48 8.63 12.05 3.15
N TRP A 49 8.59 12.82 4.25
CA TRP A 49 7.80 14.05 4.35
C TRP A 49 6.33 13.78 3.99
N ASN A 50 5.88 14.19 2.82
CA ASN A 50 4.49 14.02 2.41
C ASN A 50 4.28 12.86 1.45
N SER A 51 5.30 12.04 1.21
CA SER A 51 5.23 10.91 0.28
C SER A 51 5.23 9.60 1.03
N VAL A 52 4.41 8.67 0.56
CA VAL A 52 4.38 7.30 1.08
C VAL A 52 4.51 6.35 -0.11
N GLU A 53 5.51 5.49 -0.09
CA GLU A 53 5.67 4.47 -1.12
C GLU A 53 5.34 3.12 -0.52
N ILE A 54 4.50 2.37 -1.21
CA ILE A 54 4.03 1.08 -0.71
C ILE A 54 4.34 0.02 -1.75
N SER A 55 4.93 -1.09 -1.29
CA SER A 55 5.17 -2.27 -2.11
C SER A 55 4.47 -3.45 -1.46
N LEU A 56 3.76 -4.23 -2.26
CA LEU A 56 3.00 -5.37 -1.78
C LEU A 56 3.50 -6.63 -2.45
N PHE A 57 3.80 -7.62 -1.63
CA PHE A 57 4.43 -8.85 -2.10
C PHE A 57 4.17 -9.95 -1.08
N SER A 58 3.93 -11.15 -1.54
CA SER A 58 3.70 -12.27 -0.63
C SER A 58 5.00 -13.04 -0.46
N HIS A 59 5.73 -12.72 0.63
CA HIS A 59 7.07 -13.28 0.86
C HIS A 59 7.06 -14.79 0.97
N ASP A 60 6.01 -15.37 1.54
CA ASP A 60 5.91 -16.80 1.71
C ASP A 60 5.68 -17.54 0.39
N LYS A 61 5.22 -16.81 -0.64
CA LYS A 61 5.00 -17.39 -1.96
C LYS A 61 6.06 -16.96 -2.96
N GLY A 62 6.85 -15.95 -2.62
CA GLY A 62 7.84 -15.41 -3.52
C GLY A 62 7.23 -14.75 -4.75
N ALA A 63 6.02 -14.23 -4.64
CA ALA A 63 5.30 -13.66 -5.79
C ALA A 63 4.16 -12.80 -5.33
N ILE A 64 3.60 -12.01 -6.25
CA ILE A 64 2.35 -11.29 -6.03
C ILE A 64 1.23 -12.32 -6.03
N THR A 65 0.35 -12.24 -5.03
CA THR A 65 -0.79 -13.15 -4.94
C THR A 65 -2.07 -12.34 -4.77
N GLN A 66 -3.19 -13.04 -4.66
CA GLN A 66 -4.48 -12.37 -4.44
C GLN A 66 -4.47 -11.53 -3.18
N ARG A 67 -3.70 -11.93 -2.15
CA ARG A 67 -3.61 -11.15 -0.92
C ARG A 67 -3.07 -9.74 -1.20
N ASP A 68 -2.16 -9.62 -2.15
CA ASP A 68 -1.58 -8.31 -2.50
C ASP A 68 -2.61 -7.46 -3.23
N HIS A 69 -3.38 -8.07 -4.14
CA HIS A 69 -4.43 -7.34 -4.84
C HIS A 69 -5.54 -6.91 -3.89
N ASP A 70 -5.90 -7.77 -2.93
CA ASP A 70 -6.92 -7.42 -1.95
C ASP A 70 -6.47 -6.24 -1.10
N LEU A 71 -5.22 -6.23 -0.68
CA LEU A 71 -4.70 -5.14 0.12
C LEU A 71 -4.59 -3.86 -0.71
N ALA A 72 -4.16 -3.95 -1.97
CA ALA A 72 -4.09 -2.80 -2.85
C ALA A 72 -5.47 -2.15 -3.01
N ASN A 73 -6.51 -2.96 -3.21
CA ASN A 73 -7.87 -2.45 -3.32
C ASN A 73 -8.32 -1.76 -2.05
N ALA A 74 -8.03 -2.37 -0.90
CA ALA A 74 -8.43 -1.80 0.38
C ALA A 74 -7.72 -0.48 0.64
N ILE A 75 -6.43 -0.38 0.28
CA ILE A 75 -5.68 0.85 0.45
C ILE A 75 -6.27 1.95 -0.44
N ASP A 76 -6.59 1.64 -1.69
CA ASP A 76 -7.17 2.62 -2.59
C ASP A 76 -8.51 3.12 -2.06
N GLU A 77 -9.29 2.25 -1.44
CA GLU A 77 -10.59 2.65 -0.90
C GLU A 77 -10.46 3.63 0.26
N LEU A 78 -9.34 3.65 0.94
CA LEU A 78 -9.12 4.61 2.02
C LEU A 78 -9.10 6.05 1.49
N LEU A 79 -8.78 6.22 0.21
CA LEU A 79 -8.68 7.54 -0.42
C LEU A 79 -9.85 7.84 -1.35
N ALA A 80 -10.76 6.90 -1.51
CA ALA A 80 -11.90 7.06 -2.42
C ALA A 80 -12.94 8.03 -1.85
#